data_b587cb93b6a80dc8215ab72103ff5059
#
_entry.id   b587cb93b6a80dc8215ab72103ff5059
#
_cell.length_a   1.000
_cell.length_b   1.000
_cell.length_c   1.000
_cell.angle_alpha   90.00
_cell.angle_beta   90.00
_cell.angle_gamma   90.00
#
_symmetry.space_group_name_H-M   'P 1'
#
loop_
_entity.id
_entity.type
_entity.pdbx_description
1 polymer ?
#
loop_
_entity_poly.entity_id
_entity_poly.type
_entity_poly.pdbx_seq_one_letter_code
_entity_poly.pdbx_strand_id
1 'polypeptide(L)'
;NKTTRTPFISLMDSAENKQNGYAHVLKYTGIFGGVQGLNILIGLVRSKLVALILGPAGMGLASLLNTIVNFVSQATNLGISFSAVRHLSEIFDSGDQRRIAAYVKTVRSWSIVAALAGAAVCMGAAPLLAGYAFGGEGHTWQVMALAPTVAAMALTGGETAILKGARRLRELAKTQVMLVVMSLVVAVPTYLLMGVGGIIPVITLTALAALGVTARFSLRLYPLSLRGARRTLGEGTDMVRLGLAFIMSGVFGSGAEMIVRSFLNTAGGLDTVGLYNAGYILTVTYAGMVFTAMETDYFPRLSAVNHDTEAVNTAANRQIEVTLLIIAPMLTFMLAALPWLIPLLYSGKFTPVTGMAQAAV
;
A
#
# COMPACT_ATOMS: atom_id res chain seq x y z
N ASN A 1 -38.05 46.04 4.14
CA ASN A 1 -38.67 44.72 3.98
C ASN A 1 -37.61 43.64 4.08
N LYS A 2 -37.30 43.19 5.31
CA LYS A 2 -36.56 41.96 5.55
C LYS A 2 -37.57 40.81 5.43
N THR A 3 -37.54 40.09 4.34
CA THR A 3 -38.26 38.84 4.17
C THR A 3 -37.68 37.80 5.14
N THR A 4 -38.41 37.51 6.18
CA THR A 4 -38.25 36.39 7.12
C THR A 4 -38.36 35.11 6.29
N ARG A 5 -37.21 34.50 5.91
CA ARG A 5 -37.18 33.12 5.44
C ARG A 5 -37.60 32.24 6.61
N THR A 6 -38.68 31.51 6.43
CA THR A 6 -39.28 30.61 7.41
C THR A 6 -38.23 29.56 7.87
N PRO A 7 -38.09 29.30 9.19
CA PRO A 7 -37.11 28.36 9.74
C PRO A 7 -37.27 26.92 9.20
N PHE A 8 -38.42 26.62 8.61
CA PHE A 8 -38.72 25.33 8.00
C PHE A 8 -37.90 25.06 6.71
N ILE A 9 -37.62 26.09 5.89
CA ILE A 9 -36.81 25.92 4.68
C ILE A 9 -35.34 25.67 5.01
N SER A 10 -34.81 26.30 6.08
CA SER A 10 -33.44 26.08 6.52
C SER A 10 -33.23 24.67 7.12
N LEU A 11 -34.24 24.07 7.71
CA LEU A 11 -34.22 22.70 8.24
C LEU A 11 -34.32 21.68 7.12
N MET A 12 -35.10 21.94 6.08
CA MET A 12 -35.16 21.07 4.90
C MET A 12 -33.87 21.11 4.10
N ASP A 13 -33.28 22.29 3.85
CA ASP A 13 -31.98 22.43 3.19
C ASP A 13 -30.85 21.75 3.98
N SER A 14 -30.88 21.80 5.32
CA SER A 14 -29.89 21.13 6.16
C SER A 14 -30.06 19.60 6.21
N ALA A 15 -31.32 19.11 6.13
CA ALA A 15 -31.61 17.68 6.08
C ALA A 15 -31.24 17.08 4.70
N GLU A 16 -31.57 17.80 3.62
CA GLU A 16 -31.23 17.42 2.25
C GLU A 16 -29.71 17.42 2.01
N ASN A 17 -29.01 18.40 2.56
CA ASN A 17 -27.54 18.46 2.49
C ASN A 17 -26.86 17.34 3.33
N LYS A 18 -27.44 16.96 4.47
CA LYS A 18 -27.00 15.78 5.25
C LYS A 18 -27.28 14.48 4.50
N GLN A 19 -28.45 14.33 3.90
CA GLN A 19 -28.85 13.13 3.18
C GLN A 19 -27.99 12.93 1.91
N ASN A 20 -27.67 14.02 1.21
CA ASN A 20 -26.73 14.01 0.09
C ASN A 20 -25.29 13.67 0.55
N GLY A 21 -24.87 14.14 1.71
CA GLY A 21 -23.59 13.79 2.33
C GLY A 21 -23.51 12.29 2.68
N TYR A 22 -24.54 11.71 3.27
CA TYR A 22 -24.60 10.27 3.59
C TYR A 22 -24.63 9.40 2.33
N ALA A 23 -25.44 9.75 1.33
CA ALA A 23 -25.50 9.03 0.06
C ALA A 23 -24.15 9.06 -0.67
N HIS A 24 -23.44 10.19 -0.63
CA HIS A 24 -22.10 10.34 -1.20
C HIS A 24 -21.07 9.46 -0.47
N VAL A 25 -21.06 9.45 0.86
CA VAL A 25 -20.18 8.61 1.68
C VAL A 25 -20.47 7.13 1.43
N LEU A 26 -21.74 6.70 1.48
CA LEU A 26 -22.14 5.30 1.22
C LEU A 26 -21.73 4.84 -0.19
N LYS A 27 -21.89 5.69 -1.20
CA LYS A 27 -21.51 5.38 -2.58
C LYS A 27 -20.01 5.16 -2.73
N TYR A 28 -19.18 6.02 -2.13
CA TYR A 28 -17.73 5.88 -2.22
C TYR A 28 -17.21 4.73 -1.36
N THR A 29 -17.76 4.55 -0.16
CA THR A 29 -17.44 3.39 0.69
C THR A 29 -17.80 2.07 -0.01
N GLY A 30 -18.95 2.02 -0.69
CA GLY A 30 -19.33 0.86 -1.49
C GLY A 30 -18.40 0.60 -2.69
N ILE A 31 -17.96 1.66 -3.38
CA ILE A 31 -17.00 1.54 -4.49
C ILE A 31 -15.64 1.06 -3.97
N PHE A 32 -15.12 1.65 -2.89
CA PHE A 32 -13.83 1.23 -2.32
C PHE A 32 -13.89 -0.17 -1.72
N GLY A 33 -14.99 -0.53 -1.05
CA GLY A 33 -15.22 -1.89 -0.55
C GLY A 33 -15.29 -2.91 -1.68
N GLY A 34 -15.99 -2.59 -2.78
CA GLY A 34 -16.03 -3.45 -3.96
C GLY A 34 -14.67 -3.61 -4.64
N VAL A 35 -13.89 -2.52 -4.77
CA VAL A 35 -12.51 -2.57 -5.28
C VAL A 35 -11.63 -3.41 -4.37
N GLN A 36 -11.78 -3.31 -3.06
CA GLN A 36 -11.01 -4.11 -2.11
C GLN A 36 -11.38 -5.59 -2.17
N GLY A 37 -12.68 -5.92 -2.29
CA GLY A 37 -13.13 -7.28 -2.51
C GLY A 37 -12.56 -7.89 -3.81
N LEU A 38 -12.54 -7.10 -4.89
CA LEU A 38 -11.93 -7.51 -6.16
C LEU A 38 -10.42 -7.73 -6.02
N ASN A 39 -9.73 -6.85 -5.28
CA ASN A 39 -8.30 -7.00 -4.98
C ASN A 39 -8.01 -8.31 -4.25
N ILE A 40 -8.82 -8.66 -3.27
CA ILE A 40 -8.69 -9.93 -2.52
C ILE A 40 -8.91 -11.11 -3.46
N LEU A 41 -9.98 -11.13 -4.24
CA LEU A 41 -10.29 -12.25 -5.14
C LEU A 41 -9.19 -12.46 -6.19
N ILE A 42 -8.78 -11.40 -6.88
CA ILE A 42 -7.71 -11.48 -7.87
C ILE A 42 -6.36 -11.82 -7.21
N GLY A 43 -6.11 -11.28 -6.01
CA GLY A 43 -4.95 -11.60 -5.19
C GLY A 43 -4.87 -13.10 -4.84
N LEU A 44 -5.99 -13.70 -4.43
CA LEU A 44 -6.10 -15.14 -4.16
C LEU A 44 -5.83 -15.98 -5.42
N VAL A 45 -6.45 -15.62 -6.55
CA VAL A 45 -6.21 -16.30 -7.84
C VAL A 45 -4.73 -16.22 -8.24
N ARG A 46 -4.15 -15.02 -8.14
CA ARG A 46 -2.72 -14.81 -8.42
C ARG A 46 -1.84 -15.65 -7.48
N SER A 47 -2.10 -15.62 -6.17
CA SER A 47 -1.32 -16.40 -5.20
C SER A 47 -1.39 -17.89 -5.47
N LYS A 48 -2.57 -18.42 -5.84
CA LYS A 48 -2.73 -19.81 -6.24
C LYS A 48 -1.92 -20.15 -7.48
N LEU A 49 -2.00 -19.34 -8.54
CA LEU A 49 -1.26 -19.59 -9.77
C LEU A 49 0.25 -19.52 -9.53
N VAL A 50 0.72 -18.53 -8.77
CA VAL A 50 2.13 -18.39 -8.39
C VAL A 50 2.59 -19.61 -7.58
N ALA A 51 1.80 -20.06 -6.60
CA ALA A 51 2.12 -21.23 -5.80
C ALA A 51 2.20 -22.54 -6.63
N LEU A 52 1.32 -22.70 -7.61
CA LEU A 52 1.33 -23.86 -8.51
C LEU A 52 2.51 -23.85 -9.45
N ILE A 53 2.90 -22.68 -9.99
CA ILE A 53 3.98 -22.55 -10.98
C ILE A 53 5.35 -22.56 -10.30
N LEU A 54 5.53 -21.80 -9.23
CA LEU A 54 6.83 -21.58 -8.59
C LEU A 54 7.10 -22.54 -7.42
N GLY A 55 6.05 -23.13 -6.83
CA GLY A 55 6.15 -23.90 -5.58
C GLY A 55 6.57 -23.08 -4.37
N PRO A 56 6.80 -23.73 -3.20
CA PRO A 56 7.16 -23.02 -1.97
C PRO A 56 8.47 -22.24 -2.08
N ALA A 57 9.56 -22.86 -2.60
CA ALA A 57 10.86 -22.20 -2.75
C ALA A 57 10.79 -20.94 -3.62
N GLY A 58 10.08 -21.01 -4.77
CA GLY A 58 9.91 -19.85 -5.64
C GLY A 58 9.06 -18.73 -4.99
N MET A 59 8.03 -19.09 -4.23
CA MET A 59 7.27 -18.13 -3.43
C MET A 59 8.15 -17.50 -2.33
N GLY A 60 9.03 -18.28 -1.70
CA GLY A 60 9.99 -17.80 -0.71
C GLY A 60 10.96 -16.77 -1.30
N LEU A 61 11.55 -17.09 -2.44
CA LEU A 61 12.45 -16.19 -3.17
C LEU A 61 11.73 -14.89 -3.55
N ALA A 62 10.53 -14.97 -4.13
CA ALA A 62 9.74 -13.80 -4.48
C ALA A 62 9.40 -12.95 -3.24
N SER A 63 9.07 -13.59 -2.12
CA SER A 63 8.77 -12.94 -0.84
C SER A 63 9.98 -12.18 -0.29
N LEU A 64 11.16 -12.81 -0.24
CA LEU A 64 12.40 -12.16 0.22
C LEU A 64 12.78 -10.97 -0.67
N LEU A 65 12.75 -11.12 -1.99
CA LEU A 65 13.05 -10.03 -2.91
C LEU A 65 12.05 -8.86 -2.76
N ASN A 66 10.76 -9.14 -2.60
CA ASN A 66 9.77 -8.10 -2.31
C ASN A 66 9.99 -7.42 -0.95
N THR A 67 10.42 -8.18 0.06
CA THR A 67 10.73 -7.61 1.38
C THR A 67 11.92 -6.67 1.32
N ILE A 68 12.97 -7.01 0.56
CA ILE A 68 14.11 -6.11 0.31
C ILE A 68 13.64 -4.83 -0.41
N VAL A 69 12.84 -4.97 -1.47
CA VAL A 69 12.28 -3.82 -2.19
C VAL A 69 11.48 -2.91 -1.26
N ASN A 70 10.61 -3.49 -0.44
CA ASN A 70 9.78 -2.73 0.51
C ASN A 70 10.65 -2.01 1.54
N PHE A 71 11.64 -2.69 2.11
CA PHE A 71 12.56 -2.10 3.09
C PHE A 71 13.31 -0.91 2.51
N VAL A 72 13.95 -1.08 1.34
CA VAL A 72 14.68 0.01 0.67
C VAL A 72 13.74 1.14 0.28
N SER A 73 12.55 0.82 -0.27
CA SER A 73 11.55 1.83 -0.64
C SER A 73 11.08 2.64 0.57
N GLN A 74 10.81 1.98 1.72
CA GLN A 74 10.41 2.68 2.94
C GLN A 74 11.53 3.57 3.48
N ALA A 75 12.77 3.10 3.44
CA ALA A 75 13.93 3.87 3.90
C ALA A 75 14.21 5.10 3.03
N THR A 76 13.88 5.07 1.74
CA THR A 76 14.27 6.10 0.77
C THR A 76 13.14 6.96 0.22
N ASN A 77 11.87 6.69 0.58
CA ASN A 77 10.72 7.42 0.03
C ASN A 77 10.54 8.84 0.60
N LEU A 78 11.37 9.24 1.56
CA LEU A 78 11.38 10.58 2.18
C LEU A 78 10.03 10.99 2.80
N GLY A 79 9.13 10.04 3.08
CA GLY A 79 7.80 10.29 3.63
C GLY A 79 6.86 11.08 2.72
N ILE A 80 7.21 11.23 1.43
CA ILE A 80 6.48 12.03 0.45
C ILE A 80 5.03 11.58 0.35
N SER A 81 4.78 10.26 0.39
CA SER A 81 3.43 9.70 0.29
C SER A 81 2.45 10.17 1.38
N PHE A 82 2.96 10.58 2.55
CA PHE A 82 2.17 11.08 3.67
C PHE A 82 2.10 12.60 3.71
N SER A 83 3.28 13.24 3.74
CA SER A 83 3.40 14.69 3.89
C SER A 83 2.83 15.45 2.69
N ALA A 84 3.01 14.95 1.47
CA ALA A 84 2.49 15.57 0.27
C ALA A 84 0.94 15.55 0.23
N VAL A 85 0.31 14.46 0.68
CA VAL A 85 -1.16 14.37 0.72
C VAL A 85 -1.74 15.43 1.63
N ARG A 86 -1.18 15.60 2.82
CA ARG A 86 -1.65 16.60 3.80
C ARG A 86 -1.57 18.02 3.23
N HIS A 87 -0.38 18.45 2.83
CA HIS A 87 -0.17 19.80 2.30
C HIS A 87 -0.96 20.07 1.02
N LEU A 88 -1.03 19.09 0.11
CA LEU A 88 -1.79 19.26 -1.12
C LEU A 88 -3.30 19.38 -0.86
N SER A 89 -3.84 18.67 0.14
CA SER A 89 -5.24 18.80 0.54
C SER A 89 -5.54 20.18 1.10
N GLU A 90 -4.65 20.74 1.94
CA GLU A 90 -4.77 22.09 2.48
C GLU A 90 -4.75 23.16 1.37
N ILE A 91 -3.83 23.04 0.40
CA ILE A 91 -3.75 23.96 -0.73
C ILE A 91 -4.93 23.78 -1.70
N PHE A 92 -5.43 22.56 -1.87
CA PHE A 92 -6.56 22.26 -2.73
C PHE A 92 -7.85 22.96 -2.26
N ASP A 93 -8.05 23.03 -0.94
CA ASP A 93 -9.20 23.71 -0.33
C ASP A 93 -9.16 25.24 -0.55
N SER A 94 -7.97 25.82 -0.78
CA SER A 94 -7.84 27.24 -1.13
C SER A 94 -8.31 27.61 -2.56
N GLY A 95 -8.46 26.62 -3.44
CA GLY A 95 -8.86 26.79 -4.85
C GLY A 95 -7.80 27.43 -5.75
N ASP A 96 -6.61 27.77 -5.24
CA ASP A 96 -5.55 28.43 -6.01
C ASP A 96 -4.80 27.43 -6.92
N GLN A 97 -5.22 27.37 -8.18
CA GLN A 97 -4.65 26.47 -9.19
C GLN A 97 -3.14 26.68 -9.42
N ARG A 98 -2.63 27.91 -9.21
CA ARG A 98 -1.19 28.18 -9.37
C ARG A 98 -0.39 27.57 -8.24
N ARG A 99 -0.87 27.67 -7.00
CA ARG A 99 -0.24 27.04 -5.84
C ARG A 99 -0.29 25.53 -5.92
N ILE A 100 -1.44 24.96 -6.35
CA ILE A 100 -1.58 23.51 -6.56
C ILE A 100 -0.55 23.03 -7.58
N ALA A 101 -0.46 23.66 -8.74
CA ALA A 101 0.48 23.28 -9.79
C ALA A 101 1.96 23.43 -9.35
N ALA A 102 2.29 24.46 -8.59
CA ALA A 102 3.63 24.67 -8.03
C ALA A 102 3.98 23.54 -7.03
N TYR A 103 3.04 23.18 -6.14
CA TYR A 103 3.28 22.14 -5.16
C TYR A 103 3.35 20.74 -5.78
N VAL A 104 2.51 20.42 -6.77
CA VAL A 104 2.61 19.18 -7.57
C VAL A 104 4.00 19.04 -8.17
N LYS A 105 4.58 20.12 -8.66
CA LYS A 105 5.94 20.13 -9.19
C LYS A 105 7.00 19.83 -8.10
N THR A 106 6.83 20.40 -6.91
CA THR A 106 7.68 20.09 -5.75
C THR A 106 7.62 18.61 -5.40
N VAL A 107 6.43 18.03 -5.30
CA VAL A 107 6.23 16.60 -5.01
C VAL A 107 6.93 15.72 -6.06
N ARG A 108 6.76 16.01 -7.35
CA ARG A 108 7.43 15.26 -8.42
C ARG A 108 8.94 15.37 -8.38
N SER A 109 9.47 16.59 -8.13
CA SER A 109 10.92 16.81 -8.03
C SER A 109 11.52 15.99 -6.88
N TRP A 110 10.90 15.98 -5.72
CA TRP A 110 11.32 15.18 -4.58
C TRP A 110 11.13 13.68 -4.79
N SER A 111 10.09 13.27 -5.51
CA SER A 111 9.89 11.85 -5.89
C SER A 111 10.97 11.35 -6.83
N ILE A 112 11.48 12.20 -7.73
CA ILE A 112 12.64 11.87 -8.58
C ILE A 112 13.91 11.73 -7.72
N VAL A 113 14.14 12.62 -6.77
CA VAL A 113 15.27 12.52 -5.83
C VAL A 113 15.19 11.22 -5.03
N ALA A 114 14.00 10.90 -4.48
CA ALA A 114 13.76 9.65 -3.76
C ALA A 114 13.97 8.41 -4.64
N ALA A 115 13.55 8.46 -5.90
CA ALA A 115 13.73 7.38 -6.87
C ALA A 115 15.21 7.12 -7.17
N LEU A 116 15.98 8.19 -7.40
CA LEU A 116 17.42 8.09 -7.65
C LEU A 116 18.18 7.62 -6.40
N ALA A 117 17.84 8.17 -5.23
CA ALA A 117 18.41 7.74 -3.95
C ALA A 117 18.09 6.28 -3.66
N GLY A 118 16.82 5.86 -3.85
CA GLY A 118 16.40 4.49 -3.65
C GLY A 118 17.09 3.50 -4.59
N ALA A 119 17.21 3.84 -5.86
CA ALA A 119 17.95 3.02 -6.83
C ALA A 119 19.43 2.92 -6.45
N ALA A 120 20.08 4.03 -6.08
CA ALA A 120 21.46 4.05 -5.66
C ALA A 120 21.70 3.23 -4.38
N VAL A 121 20.83 3.36 -3.38
CA VAL A 121 20.88 2.55 -2.14
C VAL A 121 20.65 1.08 -2.45
N CYS A 122 19.67 0.75 -3.30
CA CYS A 122 19.40 -0.63 -3.69
C CYS A 122 20.61 -1.28 -4.37
N MET A 123 21.28 -0.57 -5.29
CA MET A 123 22.48 -1.06 -5.96
C MET A 123 23.69 -1.10 -5.02
N GLY A 124 23.94 -0.04 -4.25
CA GLY A 124 25.12 0.07 -3.39
C GLY A 124 25.06 -0.87 -2.17
N ALA A 125 23.88 -1.04 -1.58
CA ALA A 125 23.67 -1.94 -0.45
C ALA A 125 23.34 -3.38 -0.86
N ALA A 126 23.25 -3.69 -2.16
CA ALA A 126 22.88 -5.02 -2.65
C ALA A 126 23.71 -6.17 -2.05
N PRO A 127 25.05 -6.08 -1.91
CA PRO A 127 25.83 -7.16 -1.30
C PRO A 127 25.43 -7.39 0.18
N LEU A 128 25.23 -6.32 0.93
CA LEU A 128 24.80 -6.40 2.35
C LEU A 128 23.39 -6.98 2.49
N LEU A 129 22.45 -6.47 1.69
CA LEU A 129 21.06 -6.90 1.72
C LEU A 129 20.92 -8.36 1.28
N ALA A 130 21.63 -8.75 0.23
CA ALA A 130 21.65 -10.13 -0.24
C ALA A 130 22.31 -11.06 0.79
N GLY A 131 23.46 -10.68 1.32
CA GLY A 131 24.18 -11.45 2.35
C GLY A 131 23.30 -11.68 3.58
N TYR A 132 22.61 -10.64 4.04
CA TYR A 132 21.70 -10.74 5.19
C TYR A 132 20.45 -11.58 4.89
N ALA A 133 19.80 -11.35 3.73
CA ALA A 133 18.53 -12.01 3.40
C ALA A 133 18.69 -13.47 3.00
N PHE A 134 19.79 -13.81 2.33
CA PHE A 134 20.02 -15.14 1.75
C PHE A 134 21.13 -15.94 2.44
N GLY A 135 21.76 -15.38 3.48
CA GLY A 135 22.77 -16.07 4.28
C GLY A 135 24.13 -16.23 3.57
N GLY A 136 24.44 -15.41 2.55
CA GLY A 136 25.73 -15.43 1.85
C GLY A 136 25.63 -15.21 0.35
N GLU A 137 25.96 -16.19 -0.49
CA GLU A 137 26.36 -15.97 -1.86
C GLU A 137 25.24 -16.11 -2.91
N GLY A 138 25.37 -15.40 -4.03
CA GLY A 138 24.66 -15.70 -5.28
C GLY A 138 23.49 -14.80 -5.64
N HIS A 139 22.92 -14.03 -4.71
CA HIS A 139 21.71 -13.23 -4.98
C HIS A 139 21.96 -11.72 -5.14
N THR A 140 23.21 -11.25 -5.03
CA THR A 140 23.56 -9.82 -5.10
C THR A 140 23.09 -9.16 -6.40
N TRP A 141 23.31 -9.81 -7.54
CA TRP A 141 22.90 -9.26 -8.82
C TRP A 141 21.36 -9.18 -8.93
N GLN A 142 20.65 -10.11 -8.33
CA GLN A 142 19.18 -10.11 -8.28
C GLN A 142 18.66 -8.89 -7.50
N VAL A 143 19.29 -8.57 -6.36
CA VAL A 143 18.96 -7.37 -5.59
C VAL A 143 19.29 -6.10 -6.37
N MET A 144 20.46 -6.05 -7.05
CA MET A 144 20.81 -4.91 -7.91
C MET A 144 19.79 -4.71 -9.05
N ALA A 145 19.31 -5.79 -9.65
CA ALA A 145 18.31 -5.76 -10.73
C ALA A 145 16.94 -5.23 -10.27
N LEU A 146 16.68 -5.14 -8.96
CA LEU A 146 15.45 -4.54 -8.40
C LEU A 146 15.54 -3.01 -8.24
N ALA A 147 16.67 -2.38 -8.51
CA ALA A 147 16.80 -0.91 -8.41
C ALA A 147 15.75 -0.14 -9.25
N PRO A 148 15.40 -0.54 -10.49
CA PRO A 148 14.31 0.08 -11.24
C PRO A 148 12.94 -0.04 -10.56
N THR A 149 12.72 -1.15 -9.85
CA THR A 149 11.49 -1.36 -9.07
C THR A 149 11.36 -0.34 -7.95
N VAL A 150 12.43 -0.15 -7.16
CA VAL A 150 12.48 0.84 -6.06
C VAL A 150 12.24 2.25 -6.60
N ALA A 151 12.90 2.61 -7.70
CA ALA A 151 12.71 3.90 -8.36
C ALA A 151 11.25 4.09 -8.82
N ALA A 152 10.66 3.09 -9.48
CA ALA A 152 9.28 3.12 -9.93
C ALA A 152 8.29 3.26 -8.75
N MET A 153 8.55 2.58 -7.63
CA MET A 153 7.72 2.69 -6.42
C MET A 153 7.76 4.10 -5.82
N ALA A 154 8.92 4.74 -5.73
CA ALA A 154 9.05 6.11 -5.24
C ALA A 154 8.29 7.11 -6.12
N LEU A 155 8.40 7.00 -7.44
CA LEU A 155 7.65 7.83 -8.39
C LEU A 155 6.15 7.58 -8.31
N THR A 156 5.72 6.31 -8.23
CA THR A 156 4.31 5.93 -8.07
C THR A 156 3.72 6.49 -6.77
N GLY A 157 4.50 6.47 -5.68
CA GLY A 157 4.13 7.05 -4.40
C GLY A 157 3.81 8.54 -4.51
N GLY A 158 4.66 9.31 -5.20
CA GLY A 158 4.43 10.73 -5.46
C GLY A 158 3.20 11.02 -6.31
N GLU A 159 3.03 10.31 -7.43
CA GLU A 159 1.84 10.48 -8.29
C GLU A 159 0.54 10.05 -7.59
N THR A 160 0.61 9.01 -6.75
CA THR A 160 -0.53 8.59 -5.89
C THR A 160 -0.86 9.65 -4.85
N ALA A 161 0.15 10.27 -4.22
CA ALA A 161 -0.04 11.36 -3.27
C ALA A 161 -0.72 12.58 -3.93
N ILE A 162 -0.36 12.90 -5.17
CA ILE A 162 -1.02 13.96 -5.96
C ILE A 162 -2.49 13.63 -6.18
N LEU A 163 -2.83 12.41 -6.59
CA LEU A 163 -4.22 12.00 -6.80
C LEU A 163 -5.04 12.01 -5.49
N LYS A 164 -4.44 11.58 -4.37
CA LYS A 164 -5.06 11.60 -3.04
C LYS A 164 -5.30 13.03 -2.55
N GLY A 165 -4.28 13.87 -2.60
CA GLY A 165 -4.37 15.27 -2.18
C GLY A 165 -5.34 16.10 -3.03
N ALA A 166 -5.43 15.82 -4.32
CA ALA A 166 -6.41 16.41 -5.22
C ALA A 166 -7.81 15.76 -5.12
N ARG A 167 -8.05 14.88 -4.13
CA ARG A 167 -9.33 14.18 -3.87
C ARG A 167 -9.90 13.45 -5.09
N ARG A 168 -9.05 12.95 -5.99
CA ARG A 168 -9.44 12.23 -7.20
C ARG A 168 -9.71 10.75 -6.91
N LEU A 169 -10.71 10.50 -6.06
CA LEU A 169 -11.05 9.16 -5.56
C LEU A 169 -11.47 8.19 -6.66
N ARG A 170 -12.16 8.66 -7.70
CA ARG A 170 -12.55 7.84 -8.86
C ARG A 170 -11.34 7.35 -9.65
N GLU A 171 -10.40 8.24 -9.90
CA GLU A 171 -9.16 7.94 -10.61
C GLU A 171 -8.31 6.96 -9.79
N LEU A 172 -8.25 7.14 -8.48
CA LEU A 172 -7.58 6.20 -7.57
C LEU A 172 -8.21 4.81 -7.62
N ALA A 173 -9.53 4.71 -7.53
CA ALA A 173 -10.25 3.43 -7.62
C ALA A 173 -9.99 2.73 -8.97
N LYS A 174 -10.05 3.48 -10.08
CA LYS A 174 -9.72 2.95 -11.42
C LYS A 174 -8.27 2.47 -11.49
N THR A 175 -7.34 3.25 -10.95
CA THR A 175 -5.93 2.86 -10.90
C THR A 175 -5.76 1.55 -10.15
N GLN A 176 -6.36 1.40 -8.98
CA GLN A 176 -6.28 0.17 -8.18
C GLN A 176 -6.79 -1.06 -8.95
N VAL A 177 -7.97 -0.96 -9.57
CA VAL A 177 -8.52 -2.06 -10.39
C VAL A 177 -7.59 -2.41 -11.56
N MET A 178 -7.10 -1.38 -12.28
CA MET A 178 -6.17 -1.61 -13.42
C MET A 178 -4.88 -2.28 -12.95
N LEU A 179 -4.32 -1.87 -11.80
CA LEU A 179 -3.09 -2.46 -11.28
C LEU A 179 -3.25 -3.92 -10.90
N VAL A 180 -4.38 -4.28 -10.29
CA VAL A 180 -4.65 -5.66 -9.90
C VAL A 180 -4.79 -6.56 -11.14
N VAL A 181 -5.53 -6.10 -12.16
CA VAL A 181 -5.66 -6.84 -13.43
C VAL A 181 -4.30 -6.93 -14.14
N MET A 182 -3.56 -5.82 -14.24
CA MET A 182 -2.23 -5.80 -14.86
C MET A 182 -1.24 -6.72 -14.14
N SER A 183 -1.30 -6.78 -12.81
CA SER A 183 -0.43 -7.67 -12.04
C SER A 183 -0.66 -9.14 -12.39
N LEU A 184 -1.91 -9.54 -12.64
CA LEU A 184 -2.24 -10.91 -13.08
C LEU A 184 -1.79 -11.15 -14.51
N VAL A 185 -2.08 -10.23 -15.42
CA VAL A 185 -1.72 -10.32 -16.85
C VAL A 185 -0.20 -10.37 -17.05
N VAL A 186 0.57 -9.67 -16.22
CA VAL A 186 2.03 -9.69 -16.27
C VAL A 186 2.59 -10.96 -15.61
N ALA A 187 2.11 -11.28 -14.39
CA ALA A 187 2.70 -12.36 -13.60
C ALA A 187 2.49 -13.73 -14.22
N VAL A 188 1.27 -14.05 -14.66
CA VAL A 188 0.94 -15.41 -15.11
C VAL A 188 1.73 -15.80 -16.37
N PRO A 189 1.73 -15.05 -17.47
CA PRO A 189 2.51 -15.41 -18.64
C PRO A 189 4.02 -15.46 -18.37
N THR A 190 4.51 -14.48 -17.60
CA THR A 190 5.96 -14.42 -17.31
C THR A 190 6.41 -15.62 -16.48
N TYR A 191 5.64 -16.03 -15.47
CA TYR A 191 5.97 -17.22 -14.69
C TYR A 191 5.81 -18.52 -15.48
N LEU A 192 4.82 -18.62 -16.36
CA LEU A 192 4.65 -19.80 -17.24
C LEU A 192 5.82 -19.96 -18.22
N LEU A 193 6.35 -18.85 -18.74
CA LEU A 193 7.45 -18.88 -19.72
C LEU A 193 8.83 -18.99 -19.07
N MET A 194 9.06 -18.33 -17.92
CA MET A 194 10.38 -18.17 -17.32
C MET A 194 10.54 -18.91 -15.98
N GLY A 195 9.45 -19.44 -15.41
CA GLY A 195 9.47 -20.07 -14.09
C GLY A 195 10.03 -19.14 -13.01
N VAL A 196 10.96 -19.64 -12.20
CA VAL A 196 11.63 -18.87 -11.12
C VAL A 196 12.43 -17.69 -11.68
N GLY A 197 12.99 -17.77 -12.88
CA GLY A 197 13.70 -16.67 -13.55
C GLY A 197 12.79 -15.47 -13.85
N GLY A 198 11.47 -15.68 -13.90
CA GLY A 198 10.47 -14.65 -14.09
C GLY A 198 10.19 -13.76 -12.86
N ILE A 199 10.73 -14.06 -11.67
CA ILE A 199 10.41 -13.34 -10.44
C ILE A 199 10.82 -11.87 -10.55
N ILE A 200 12.07 -11.59 -10.93
CA ILE A 200 12.57 -10.22 -11.06
C ILE A 200 11.84 -9.45 -12.17
N PRO A 201 11.70 -10.00 -13.40
CA PRO A 201 10.87 -9.39 -14.44
C PRO A 201 9.44 -9.04 -13.97
N VAL A 202 8.76 -9.95 -13.27
CA VAL A 202 7.39 -9.70 -12.78
C VAL A 202 7.36 -8.57 -11.76
N ILE A 203 8.26 -8.57 -10.78
CA ILE A 203 8.34 -7.50 -9.77
C ILE A 203 8.58 -6.14 -10.45
N THR A 204 9.52 -6.09 -11.39
CA THR A 204 9.89 -4.85 -12.09
C THR A 204 8.78 -4.38 -13.04
N LEU A 205 8.26 -5.27 -13.88
CA LEU A 205 7.21 -4.91 -14.84
C LEU A 205 5.91 -4.49 -14.16
N THR A 206 5.54 -5.12 -13.04
CA THR A 206 4.36 -4.70 -12.28
C THR A 206 4.56 -3.33 -11.64
N ALA A 207 5.75 -3.01 -11.13
CA ALA A 207 6.07 -1.68 -10.60
C ALA A 207 6.08 -0.60 -11.70
N LEU A 208 6.63 -0.90 -12.86
CA LEU A 208 6.62 0.01 -14.03
C LEU A 208 5.21 0.20 -14.57
N ALA A 209 4.39 -0.85 -14.62
CA ALA A 209 2.98 -0.76 -15.00
C ALA A 209 2.21 0.11 -13.99
N ALA A 210 2.49 -0.05 -12.69
CA ALA A 210 1.90 0.79 -11.64
C ALA A 210 2.26 2.27 -11.84
N LEU A 211 3.52 2.57 -12.11
CA LEU A 211 3.96 3.92 -12.44
C LEU A 211 3.25 4.46 -13.69
N GLY A 212 3.21 3.69 -14.78
CA GLY A 212 2.59 4.09 -16.05
C GLY A 212 1.10 4.38 -15.90
N VAL A 213 0.36 3.51 -15.21
CA VAL A 213 -1.07 3.68 -14.98
C VAL A 213 -1.34 4.91 -14.09
N THR A 214 -0.64 5.02 -12.96
CA THR A 214 -0.85 6.13 -12.01
C THR A 214 -0.44 7.47 -12.62
N ALA A 215 0.72 7.52 -13.29
CA ALA A 215 1.19 8.70 -13.99
C ALA A 215 0.24 9.14 -15.11
N ARG A 216 -0.36 8.21 -15.87
CA ARG A 216 -1.35 8.54 -16.91
C ARG A 216 -2.53 9.35 -16.36
N PHE A 217 -3.05 8.99 -15.17
CA PHE A 217 -4.15 9.72 -14.55
C PHE A 217 -3.69 11.04 -13.96
N SER A 218 -2.56 11.07 -13.28
CA SER A 218 -2.03 12.28 -12.63
C SER A 218 -1.55 13.32 -13.65
N LEU A 219 -0.86 12.90 -14.72
CA LEU A 219 -0.37 13.79 -15.77
C LEU A 219 -1.47 14.43 -16.62
N ARG A 220 -2.64 13.77 -16.73
CA ARG A 220 -3.82 14.37 -17.36
C ARG A 220 -4.40 15.53 -16.56
N LEU A 221 -4.26 15.51 -15.24
CA LEU A 221 -4.74 16.56 -14.35
C LEU A 221 -3.73 17.71 -14.26
N TYR A 222 -2.47 17.36 -14.09
CA TYR A 222 -1.35 18.29 -13.93
C TYR A 222 -0.21 17.86 -14.86
N PRO A 223 -0.05 18.53 -16.03
CA PRO A 223 1.01 18.21 -16.98
C PRO A 223 2.41 18.28 -16.35
N LEU A 224 3.34 17.49 -16.89
CA LEU A 224 4.71 17.46 -16.39
C LEU A 224 5.41 18.80 -16.70
N SER A 225 5.88 19.46 -15.66
CA SER A 225 6.70 20.66 -15.77
C SER A 225 7.82 20.62 -14.75
N LEU A 226 9.05 20.45 -15.22
CA LEU A 226 10.26 20.41 -14.38
C LEU A 226 11.07 21.73 -14.45
N ARG A 227 10.57 22.76 -15.14
CA ARG A 227 11.26 24.05 -15.22
C ARG A 227 11.40 24.67 -13.80
N GLY A 228 12.63 24.92 -13.37
CA GLY A 228 12.95 25.49 -12.04
C GLY A 228 12.90 24.47 -10.90
N ALA A 229 13.13 23.19 -11.16
CA ALA A 229 13.13 22.11 -10.15
C ALA A 229 14.08 22.38 -8.96
N ARG A 230 15.24 23.02 -9.18
CA ARG A 230 16.17 23.39 -8.10
C ARG A 230 15.55 24.34 -7.08
N ARG A 231 14.71 25.30 -7.49
CA ARG A 231 14.04 26.22 -6.57
C ARG A 231 12.95 25.50 -5.78
N THR A 232 12.20 24.60 -6.43
CA THR A 232 11.13 23.82 -5.79
C THR A 232 11.66 22.79 -4.78
N LEU A 233 12.90 22.29 -4.93
CA LEU A 233 13.54 21.44 -3.94
C LEU A 233 13.78 22.18 -2.61
N GLY A 234 14.19 23.45 -2.65
CA GLY A 234 14.33 24.26 -1.44
C GLY A 234 13.01 24.49 -0.69
N GLU A 235 11.92 24.67 -1.42
CA GLU A 235 10.57 24.88 -0.85
C GLU A 235 9.95 23.60 -0.28
N GLY A 236 10.45 22.41 -0.62
CA GLY A 236 9.92 21.11 -0.19
C GLY A 236 10.61 20.50 1.04
N THR A 237 11.57 21.16 1.65
CA THR A 237 12.32 20.64 2.82
C THR A 237 11.41 20.37 4.02
N ASP A 238 10.41 21.22 4.28
CA ASP A 238 9.44 21.04 5.36
C ASP A 238 8.58 19.78 5.16
N MET A 239 8.23 19.48 3.91
CA MET A 239 7.53 18.26 3.54
C MET A 239 8.36 17.02 3.91
N VAL A 240 9.67 17.02 3.60
CA VAL A 240 10.58 15.92 3.92
C VAL A 240 10.79 15.79 5.41
N ARG A 241 10.97 16.91 6.13
CA ARG A 241 11.14 16.92 7.59
C ARG A 241 9.94 16.32 8.31
N LEU A 242 8.72 16.67 7.87
CA LEU A 242 7.50 16.06 8.39
C LEU A 242 7.41 14.58 8.04
N GLY A 243 7.87 14.19 6.83
CA GLY A 243 7.89 12.81 6.36
C GLY A 243 8.82 11.90 7.15
N LEU A 244 9.91 12.40 7.69
CA LEU A 244 10.91 11.60 8.43
C LEU A 244 10.33 10.83 9.62
N ALA A 245 9.39 11.41 10.36
CA ALA A 245 8.73 10.72 11.47
C ALA A 245 7.94 9.48 10.98
N PHE A 246 7.29 9.58 9.82
CA PHE A 246 6.54 8.47 9.22
C PHE A 246 7.46 7.41 8.60
N ILE A 247 8.63 7.81 8.09
CA ILE A 247 9.64 6.87 7.58
C ILE A 247 10.07 5.90 8.67
N MET A 248 10.35 6.38 9.87
CA MET A 248 10.79 5.54 11.00
C MET A 248 9.81 4.38 11.24
N SER A 249 8.51 4.66 11.29
CA SER A 249 7.50 3.60 11.46
C SER A 249 7.52 2.58 10.31
N GLY A 250 7.58 3.06 9.06
CA GLY A 250 7.65 2.19 7.88
C GLY A 250 8.92 1.34 7.82
N VAL A 251 10.08 1.93 8.18
CA VAL A 251 11.37 1.22 8.22
C VAL A 251 11.39 0.17 9.33
N PHE A 252 10.88 0.48 10.51
CA PHE A 252 10.77 -0.52 11.58
C PHE A 252 9.86 -1.68 11.20
N GLY A 253 8.69 -1.41 10.61
CA GLY A 253 7.77 -2.46 10.16
C GLY A 253 8.40 -3.34 9.07
N SER A 254 8.90 -2.75 8.00
CA SER A 254 9.53 -3.50 6.90
C SER A 254 10.85 -4.16 7.30
N GLY A 255 11.59 -3.54 8.23
CA GLY A 255 12.79 -4.11 8.83
C GLY A 255 12.49 -5.36 9.66
N ALA A 256 11.44 -5.32 10.48
CA ALA A 256 11.01 -6.48 11.26
C ALA A 256 10.61 -7.64 10.33
N GLU A 257 9.85 -7.35 9.26
CA GLU A 257 9.54 -8.36 8.25
C GLU A 257 10.80 -8.94 7.57
N MET A 258 11.77 -8.11 7.27
CA MET A 258 13.04 -8.54 6.70
C MET A 258 13.81 -9.45 7.66
N ILE A 259 13.89 -9.10 8.95
CA ILE A 259 14.54 -9.92 9.98
C ILE A 259 13.89 -11.29 10.07
N VAL A 260 12.55 -11.34 10.19
CA VAL A 260 11.81 -12.58 10.30
C VAL A 260 12.04 -13.49 9.11
N ARG A 261 11.88 -12.96 7.88
CA ARG A 261 12.03 -13.75 6.66
C ARG A 261 13.47 -14.20 6.42
N SER A 262 14.46 -13.35 6.74
CA SER A 262 15.88 -13.72 6.66
C SER A 262 16.22 -14.84 7.64
N PHE A 263 15.74 -14.74 8.89
CA PHE A 263 15.90 -15.80 9.89
C PHE A 263 15.29 -17.12 9.41
N LEU A 264 14.05 -17.09 8.91
CA LEU A 264 13.37 -18.28 8.39
C LEU A 264 14.13 -18.90 7.21
N ASN A 265 14.71 -18.07 6.34
CA ASN A 265 15.54 -18.56 5.24
C ASN A 265 16.82 -19.25 5.76
N THR A 266 17.48 -18.65 6.74
CA THR A 266 18.70 -19.24 7.33
C THR A 266 18.39 -20.55 8.08
N ALA A 267 17.25 -20.62 8.77
CA ALA A 267 16.87 -21.79 9.59
C ALA A 267 16.27 -22.95 8.76
N GLY A 268 15.56 -22.66 7.68
CA GLY A 268 14.81 -23.67 6.95
C GLY A 268 14.75 -23.50 5.42
N GLY A 269 15.54 -22.56 4.87
CA GLY A 269 15.63 -22.31 3.44
C GLY A 269 14.40 -21.61 2.84
N LEU A 270 14.46 -21.43 1.52
CA LEU A 270 13.43 -20.71 0.75
C LEU A 270 12.04 -21.37 0.83
N ASP A 271 11.96 -22.68 0.97
CA ASP A 271 10.68 -23.39 1.14
C ASP A 271 9.97 -22.93 2.41
N THR A 272 10.70 -22.80 3.53
CA THR A 272 10.15 -22.33 4.81
C THR A 272 9.64 -20.89 4.69
N VAL A 273 10.39 -20.02 4.02
CA VAL A 273 9.94 -18.64 3.76
C VAL A 273 8.67 -18.62 2.90
N GLY A 274 8.60 -19.48 1.88
CA GLY A 274 7.42 -19.59 1.02
C GLY A 274 6.19 -20.09 1.75
N LEU A 275 6.35 -21.09 2.60
CA LEU A 275 5.31 -21.60 3.48
C LEU A 275 4.84 -20.50 4.45
N TYR A 276 5.76 -19.84 5.14
CA TYR A 276 5.46 -18.70 6.02
C TYR A 276 4.69 -17.60 5.26
N ASN A 277 5.15 -17.23 4.07
CA ASN A 277 4.50 -16.18 3.28
C ASN A 277 3.07 -16.55 2.87
N ALA A 278 2.80 -17.81 2.55
CA ALA A 278 1.46 -18.29 2.23
C ALA A 278 0.51 -18.14 3.44
N GLY A 279 0.95 -18.54 4.62
CA GLY A 279 0.21 -18.34 5.87
C GLY A 279 0.02 -16.86 6.20
N TYR A 280 1.09 -16.06 6.12
CA TYR A 280 1.09 -14.62 6.40
C TYR A 280 0.09 -13.84 5.53
N ILE A 281 0.01 -14.16 4.23
CA ILE A 281 -0.96 -13.52 3.34
C ILE A 281 -2.38 -13.81 3.80
N LEU A 282 -2.71 -15.03 4.13
CA LEU A 282 -4.05 -15.40 4.55
C LEU A 282 -4.44 -14.79 5.90
N THR A 283 -3.56 -14.85 6.88
CA THR A 283 -3.86 -14.45 8.26
C THR A 283 -3.65 -12.95 8.48
N VAL A 284 -2.47 -12.44 8.18
CA VAL A 284 -2.09 -11.05 8.50
C VAL A 284 -2.53 -10.07 7.42
N THR A 285 -2.28 -10.39 6.14
CA THR A 285 -2.54 -9.43 5.07
C THR A 285 -4.04 -9.20 4.87
N TYR A 286 -4.84 -10.26 4.80
CA TYR A 286 -6.29 -10.12 4.58
C TYR A 286 -7.03 -9.60 5.83
N ALA A 287 -6.63 -10.03 7.04
CA ALA A 287 -7.16 -9.42 8.26
C ALA A 287 -6.79 -7.94 8.37
N GLY A 288 -5.55 -7.58 8.02
CA GLY A 288 -5.07 -6.20 8.00
C GLY A 288 -5.87 -5.27 7.08
N MET A 289 -6.43 -5.79 5.99
CA MET A 289 -7.31 -5.02 5.11
C MET A 289 -8.60 -4.55 5.80
N VAL A 290 -9.14 -5.36 6.72
CA VAL A 290 -10.31 -4.98 7.51
C VAL A 290 -9.95 -3.85 8.47
N PHE A 291 -8.81 -3.94 9.15
CA PHE A 291 -8.30 -2.86 10.01
C PHE A 291 -8.10 -1.56 9.24
N THR A 292 -7.50 -1.62 8.05
CA THR A 292 -7.27 -0.43 7.19
C THR A 292 -8.60 0.22 6.77
N ALA A 293 -9.63 -0.59 6.47
CA ALA A 293 -10.95 -0.07 6.15
C ALA A 293 -11.59 0.66 7.34
N MET A 294 -11.45 0.10 8.56
CA MET A 294 -11.97 0.71 9.79
C MET A 294 -11.20 1.99 10.18
N GLU A 295 -9.89 2.01 10.00
CA GLU A 295 -9.03 3.16 10.29
C GLU A 295 -9.44 4.39 9.47
N THR A 296 -9.89 4.20 8.25
CA THR A 296 -10.29 5.29 7.34
C THR A 296 -11.45 6.13 7.91
N ASP A 297 -12.36 5.52 8.67
CA ASP A 297 -13.50 6.19 9.31
C ASP A 297 -13.18 6.63 10.75
N TYR A 298 -12.40 5.83 11.47
CA TYR A 298 -12.07 6.07 12.87
C TYR A 298 -11.15 7.29 13.07
N PHE A 299 -10.10 7.42 12.25
CA PHE A 299 -9.11 8.47 12.41
C PHE A 299 -9.68 9.90 12.34
N PRO A 300 -10.54 10.26 11.37
CA PRO A 300 -11.20 11.56 11.37
C PRO A 300 -12.09 11.81 12.59
N ARG A 301 -12.84 10.78 13.04
CA ARG A 301 -13.70 10.91 14.24
C ARG A 301 -12.89 11.13 15.51
N LEU A 302 -11.79 10.40 15.67
CA LEU A 302 -10.90 10.58 16.81
C LEU A 302 -10.26 11.97 16.81
N SER A 303 -9.84 12.44 15.64
CA SER A 303 -9.22 13.76 15.47
C SER A 303 -10.18 14.91 15.80
N ALA A 304 -11.48 14.72 15.57
CA ALA A 304 -12.48 15.74 15.87
C ALA A 304 -12.70 15.97 17.38
N VAL A 305 -12.38 14.97 18.21
CA VAL A 305 -12.58 15.02 19.67
C VAL A 305 -11.27 15.08 20.46
N ASN A 306 -10.14 15.35 19.80
CA ASN A 306 -8.79 15.29 20.38
C ASN A 306 -8.56 16.24 21.57
N HIS A 307 -9.43 17.22 21.78
CA HIS A 307 -9.33 18.22 22.87
C HIS A 307 -10.02 17.75 24.16
N ASP A 308 -10.81 16.66 24.11
CA ASP A 308 -11.55 16.12 25.25
C ASP A 308 -11.13 14.66 25.48
N THR A 309 -10.41 14.43 26.58
CA THR A 309 -9.86 13.11 26.94
C THR A 309 -10.97 12.06 27.17
N GLU A 310 -12.12 12.45 27.73
CA GLU A 310 -13.24 11.54 27.98
C GLU A 310 -13.92 11.15 26.67
N ALA A 311 -14.12 12.10 25.76
CA ALA A 311 -14.63 11.84 24.41
C ALA A 311 -13.68 10.97 23.59
N VAL A 312 -12.36 11.20 23.70
CA VAL A 312 -11.33 10.35 23.07
C VAL A 312 -11.41 8.91 23.58
N ASN A 313 -11.47 8.71 24.92
CA ASN A 313 -11.57 7.37 25.52
C ASN A 313 -12.86 6.67 25.11
N THR A 314 -13.99 7.40 25.09
CA THR A 314 -15.28 6.86 24.65
C THR A 314 -15.24 6.43 23.18
N ALA A 315 -14.67 7.26 22.31
CA ALA A 315 -14.52 6.96 20.89
C ALA A 315 -13.61 5.75 20.67
N ALA A 316 -12.50 5.65 21.42
CA ALA A 316 -11.56 4.54 21.35
C ALA A 316 -12.19 3.22 21.82
N ASN A 317 -12.86 3.23 22.98
CA ASN A 317 -13.53 2.04 23.52
C ASN A 317 -14.61 1.52 22.57
N ARG A 318 -15.45 2.44 22.04
CA ARG A 318 -16.47 2.06 21.06
C ARG A 318 -15.87 1.48 19.78
N GLN A 319 -14.73 2.01 19.34
CA GLN A 319 -14.03 1.45 18.17
C GLN A 319 -13.49 0.05 18.47
N ILE A 320 -12.92 -0.18 19.65
CA ILE A 320 -12.43 -1.49 20.08
C ILE A 320 -13.59 -2.50 20.12
N GLU A 321 -14.74 -2.13 20.70
CA GLU A 321 -15.94 -2.98 20.73
C GLU A 321 -16.39 -3.38 19.30
N VAL A 322 -16.57 -2.41 18.41
CA VAL A 322 -16.99 -2.68 17.03
C VAL A 322 -15.97 -3.54 16.30
N THR A 323 -14.69 -3.26 16.51
CA THR A 323 -13.59 -4.03 15.92
C THR A 323 -13.62 -5.48 16.39
N LEU A 324 -13.75 -5.73 17.68
CA LEU A 324 -13.83 -7.07 18.24
C LEU A 324 -15.08 -7.84 17.78
N LEU A 325 -16.24 -7.17 17.70
CA LEU A 325 -17.47 -7.76 17.21
C LEU A 325 -17.38 -8.24 15.75
N ILE A 326 -16.60 -7.57 14.92
CA ILE A 326 -16.40 -7.94 13.51
C ILE A 326 -15.27 -8.96 13.36
N ILE A 327 -14.13 -8.70 14.01
CA ILE A 327 -12.91 -9.48 13.79
C ILE A 327 -12.96 -10.82 14.52
N ALA A 328 -13.50 -10.90 15.73
CA ALA A 328 -13.52 -12.15 16.48
C ALA A 328 -14.28 -13.28 15.75
N PRO A 329 -15.52 -13.09 15.25
CA PRO A 329 -16.19 -14.13 14.48
C PRO A 329 -15.48 -14.42 13.15
N MET A 330 -14.90 -13.39 12.49
CA MET A 330 -14.15 -13.57 11.25
C MET A 330 -12.90 -14.42 11.47
N LEU A 331 -12.10 -14.14 12.50
CA LEU A 331 -10.91 -14.93 12.84
C LEU A 331 -11.28 -16.34 13.29
N THR A 332 -12.36 -16.51 14.06
CA THR A 332 -12.87 -17.84 14.47
C THR A 332 -13.25 -18.68 13.24
N PHE A 333 -14.00 -18.09 12.30
CA PHE A 333 -14.34 -18.74 11.04
C PHE A 333 -13.09 -19.09 10.24
N MET A 334 -12.13 -18.16 10.14
CA MET A 334 -10.88 -18.35 9.43
C MET A 334 -10.04 -19.47 10.06
N LEU A 335 -9.93 -19.53 11.40
CA LEU A 335 -9.23 -20.58 12.13
C LEU A 335 -9.79 -21.98 11.78
N ALA A 336 -11.12 -22.10 11.76
CA ALA A 336 -11.80 -23.34 11.38
C ALA A 336 -11.65 -23.67 9.88
N ALA A 337 -11.62 -22.67 9.02
CA ALA A 337 -11.55 -22.83 7.57
C ALA A 337 -10.13 -23.08 7.02
N LEU A 338 -9.08 -22.65 7.72
CA LEU A 338 -7.68 -22.76 7.27
C LEU A 338 -7.26 -24.16 6.79
N PRO A 339 -7.62 -25.28 7.46
CA PRO A 339 -7.28 -26.62 7.01
C PRO A 339 -7.80 -26.97 5.62
N TRP A 340 -8.91 -26.38 5.21
CA TRP A 340 -9.50 -26.55 3.87
C TRP A 340 -9.07 -25.46 2.90
N LEU A 341 -8.93 -24.21 3.39
CA LEU A 341 -8.52 -23.08 2.56
C LEU A 341 -7.09 -23.22 2.02
N ILE A 342 -6.16 -23.71 2.83
CA ILE A 342 -4.75 -23.82 2.41
C ILE A 342 -4.59 -24.79 1.24
N PRO A 343 -5.07 -26.04 1.26
CA PRO A 343 -5.02 -26.93 0.12
C PRO A 343 -5.82 -26.43 -1.10
N LEU A 344 -6.95 -25.74 -0.85
CA LEU A 344 -7.79 -25.17 -1.90
C LEU A 344 -7.11 -24.01 -2.62
N LEU A 345 -6.49 -23.07 -1.88
CA LEU A 345 -5.88 -21.86 -2.41
C LEU A 345 -4.45 -22.06 -2.91
N TYR A 346 -3.74 -23.03 -2.35
CA TYR A 346 -2.36 -23.37 -2.75
C TYR A 346 -2.33 -24.79 -3.30
N SER A 347 -1.28 -25.52 -3.08
CA SER A 347 -1.18 -26.94 -3.42
C SER A 347 -0.96 -27.77 -2.16
N GLY A 348 -1.07 -29.10 -2.26
CA GLY A 348 -0.79 -30.00 -1.13
C GLY A 348 0.61 -29.81 -0.51
N LYS A 349 1.55 -29.23 -1.24
CA LYS A 349 2.89 -28.89 -0.74
C LYS A 349 2.87 -27.82 0.37
N PHE A 350 1.77 -27.06 0.49
CA PHE A 350 1.60 -26.01 1.49
C PHE A 350 0.82 -26.46 2.73
N THR A 351 0.39 -27.71 2.80
CA THR A 351 -0.32 -28.26 3.97
C THR A 351 0.42 -28.05 5.31
N PRO A 352 1.78 -28.13 5.40
CA PRO A 352 2.50 -27.90 6.64
C PRO A 352 2.28 -26.50 7.27
N VAL A 353 1.84 -25.53 6.46
CA VAL A 353 1.55 -24.16 6.93
C VAL A 353 0.32 -24.09 7.83
N THR A 354 -0.57 -25.07 7.78
CA THR A 354 -1.88 -24.99 8.46
C THR A 354 -1.73 -24.71 9.97
N GLY A 355 -0.87 -25.45 10.67
CA GLY A 355 -0.64 -25.24 12.09
C GLY A 355 -0.03 -23.87 12.42
N MET A 356 0.91 -23.41 11.61
CA MET A 356 1.49 -22.07 11.79
C MET A 356 0.44 -20.97 11.51
N ALA A 357 -0.35 -21.12 10.45
CA ALA A 357 -1.39 -20.16 10.12
C ALA A 357 -2.50 -20.11 11.20
N GLN A 358 -2.85 -21.27 11.79
CA GLN A 358 -3.78 -21.34 12.91
C GLN A 358 -3.23 -20.66 14.17
N ALA A 359 -1.91 -20.79 14.43
CA ALA A 359 -1.27 -20.12 15.57
C ALA A 359 -1.12 -18.60 15.37
N ALA A 360 -1.16 -18.11 14.12
CA ALA A 360 -1.03 -16.70 13.78
C ALA A 360 -2.38 -15.95 13.77
N VAL A 361 -3.50 -16.65 13.77
CA VAL A 361 -4.86 -16.11 13.89
C VAL A 361 -5.23 -15.86 15.35
#